data_9234b42a6925af32e4acc7507dcf0c99
#
_entry.id   9234b42a6925af32e4acc7507dcf0c99
#
_cell.length_a   1.000
_cell.length_b   1.000
_cell.length_c   1.000
_cell.angle_alpha   90.00
_cell.angle_beta   90.00
_cell.angle_gamma   90.00
#
_symmetry.space_group_name_H-M   'P 1'
#
loop_
_entity.id
_entity.type
_entity.pdbx_description
1 polymer ?
#
loop_
_entity_poly.entity_id
_entity_poly.type
_entity_poly.pdbx_seq_one_letter_code
_entity_poly.pdbx_strand_id
1 'polypeptide(L)'
;EGGKDSCVFEIEGVGIFGVHICYDLWFPETSRALAMKGAQIIIHPSLTDTSDRNEEKIMARATAIQQQCYYFDINAGGRQGCGQSIAVGPEGEILTELGSAEETSLLEVDLGHVDRVRSRGIKGLGQPIKSFRDNPDNFDNKRNENYLNTLGELELPKKVN
;
A
#
# COMPACT_ATOMS: atom_id res chain seq x y z
N GLU A 1 -12.46 15.14 -8.05
CA GLU A 1 -11.09 15.61 -8.22
C GLU A 1 -10.16 14.77 -7.35
N GLY A 2 -9.04 14.32 -7.91
CA GLY A 2 -7.99 13.64 -7.14
C GLY A 2 -7.30 14.59 -6.17
N GLY A 3 -6.83 14.05 -5.03
CA GLY A 3 -6.00 14.80 -4.09
C GLY A 3 -4.66 15.19 -4.71
N LYS A 4 -4.09 16.30 -4.23
CA LYS A 4 -2.76 16.78 -4.68
C LYS A 4 -1.64 16.36 -3.74
N ASP A 5 -1.99 15.94 -2.51
CA ASP A 5 -1.05 15.63 -1.45
C ASP A 5 -1.30 14.24 -0.85
N SER A 6 -0.22 13.56 -0.48
CA SER A 6 -0.29 12.31 0.27
C SER A 6 -0.80 12.60 1.69
N CYS A 7 -1.91 11.95 2.09
CA CYS A 7 -2.56 12.15 3.37
C CYS A 7 -1.89 11.32 4.47
N VAL A 8 -1.22 11.97 5.41
CA VAL A 8 -0.78 11.36 6.66
C VAL A 8 -1.36 12.12 7.84
N PHE A 9 -1.66 11.42 8.93
CA PHE A 9 -2.10 12.02 10.19
C PHE A 9 -1.50 11.26 11.36
N GLU A 10 -1.28 11.96 12.46
CA GLU A 10 -0.79 11.39 13.70
C GLU A 10 -1.93 11.24 14.70
N ILE A 11 -1.96 10.11 15.39
CA ILE A 11 -2.76 9.91 16.59
C ILE A 11 -1.79 9.97 17.76
N GLU A 12 -1.92 11.01 18.59
CA GLU A 12 -1.04 11.27 19.73
C GLU A 12 -0.96 10.05 20.66
N GLY A 13 0.27 9.66 21.01
CA GLY A 13 0.55 8.49 21.84
C GLY A 13 0.31 7.13 21.14
N VAL A 14 -0.10 7.13 19.87
CA VAL A 14 -0.31 5.89 19.08
C VAL A 14 0.67 5.80 17.94
N GLY A 15 0.61 6.70 16.93
CA GLY A 15 1.51 6.66 15.78
C GLY A 15 1.02 7.41 14.56
N ILE A 16 1.73 7.27 13.45
CA ILE A 16 1.47 7.96 12.20
C ILE A 16 0.80 7.02 11.20
N PHE A 17 -0.31 7.47 10.65
CA PHE A 17 -1.13 6.75 9.68
C PHE A 17 -1.07 7.43 8.32
N GLY A 18 -1.02 6.63 7.26
CA GLY A 18 -1.19 7.08 5.89
C GLY A 18 -2.48 6.53 5.30
N VAL A 19 -3.07 7.27 4.38
CA VAL A 19 -4.27 6.81 3.64
C VAL A 19 -4.05 7.04 2.16
N HIS A 20 -4.34 6.02 1.36
CA HIS A 20 -4.57 6.12 -0.08
C HIS A 20 -5.74 5.20 -0.46
N ILE A 21 -6.35 5.41 -1.62
CA ILE A 21 -7.67 4.85 -1.88
C ILE A 21 -7.67 4.09 -3.20
N CYS A 22 -8.14 2.83 -3.17
CA CYS A 22 -8.50 2.05 -4.34
C CYS A 22 -7.34 1.99 -5.36
N TYR A 23 -7.50 2.60 -6.53
CA TYR A 23 -6.54 2.58 -7.62
C TYR A 23 -5.15 3.16 -7.26
N ASP A 24 -5.03 3.92 -6.17
CA ASP A 24 -3.74 4.45 -5.70
C ASP A 24 -2.73 3.33 -5.39
N LEU A 25 -3.19 2.12 -5.04
CA LEU A 25 -2.34 0.96 -4.76
C LEU A 25 -1.48 0.56 -5.98
N TRP A 26 -1.99 0.79 -7.20
CA TRP A 26 -1.29 0.44 -8.44
C TRP A 26 -0.06 1.30 -8.72
N PHE A 27 0.11 2.39 -7.94
CA PHE A 27 1.23 3.32 -8.05
C PHE A 27 2.13 3.22 -6.80
N PRO A 28 3.29 2.56 -6.90
CA PRO A 28 4.19 2.40 -5.75
C PRO A 28 4.66 3.74 -5.17
N GLU A 29 4.62 4.80 -5.97
CA GLU A 29 4.98 6.16 -5.57
C GLU A 29 4.04 6.71 -4.50
N THR A 30 2.74 6.38 -4.53
CA THR A 30 1.76 6.84 -3.55
C THR A 30 2.09 6.31 -2.17
N SER A 31 2.33 5.01 -2.07
CA SER A 31 2.71 4.36 -0.81
C SER A 31 4.09 4.81 -0.32
N ARG A 32 5.03 5.02 -1.26
CA ARG A 32 6.36 5.56 -0.93
C ARG A 32 6.25 6.95 -0.33
N ALA A 33 5.42 7.82 -0.89
CA ALA A 33 5.21 9.16 -0.38
C ALA A 33 4.65 9.16 1.05
N LEU A 34 3.70 8.24 1.37
CA LEU A 34 3.17 8.08 2.73
C LEU A 34 4.26 7.60 3.71
N ALA A 35 5.02 6.58 3.31
CA ALA A 35 6.08 6.02 4.15
C ALA A 35 7.21 7.03 4.41
N MET A 36 7.58 7.84 3.41
CA MET A 36 8.58 8.91 3.56
C MET A 36 8.09 10.07 4.45
N LYS A 37 6.79 10.23 4.62
CA LYS A 37 6.17 11.13 5.62
C LYS A 37 6.03 10.50 7.00
N GLY A 38 6.55 9.29 7.20
CA GLY A 38 6.60 8.60 8.48
C GLY A 38 5.49 7.60 8.76
N ALA A 39 4.53 7.40 7.84
CA ALA A 39 3.42 6.46 8.06
C ALA A 39 3.91 5.09 8.51
N GLN A 40 3.46 4.63 9.67
CA GLN A 40 3.73 3.32 10.25
C GLN A 40 2.65 2.31 9.88
N ILE A 41 1.45 2.80 9.62
CA ILE A 41 0.31 2.05 9.10
C ILE A 41 -0.21 2.77 7.86
N ILE A 42 -0.43 2.04 6.78
CA ILE A 42 -1.16 2.53 5.60
C ILE A 42 -2.53 1.85 5.59
N ILE A 43 -3.58 2.68 5.54
CA ILE A 43 -4.97 2.25 5.42
C ILE A 43 -5.38 2.44 3.96
N HIS A 44 -5.83 1.36 3.33
CA HIS A 44 -6.21 1.32 1.93
C HIS A 44 -7.66 0.83 1.77
N PRO A 45 -8.65 1.71 1.81
CA PRO A 45 -10.02 1.35 1.46
C PRO A 45 -10.19 1.17 -0.05
N SER A 46 -10.90 0.12 -0.43
CA SER A 46 -11.15 -0.26 -1.83
C SER A 46 -12.57 -0.75 -2.03
N LEU A 47 -13.03 -0.70 -3.29
CA LEU A 47 -14.28 -1.30 -3.75
C LEU A 47 -13.98 -2.09 -5.02
N THR A 48 -13.36 -3.24 -4.87
CA THR A 48 -13.01 -4.14 -5.97
C THR A 48 -13.94 -5.34 -5.98
N ASP A 49 -14.55 -5.61 -7.12
CA ASP A 49 -15.39 -6.77 -7.40
C ASP A 49 -14.94 -7.53 -8.66
N THR A 50 -13.73 -7.25 -9.12
CA THR A 50 -13.16 -7.71 -10.38
C THR A 50 -12.08 -8.79 -10.18
N SER A 51 -11.65 -9.42 -11.25
CA SER A 51 -10.73 -10.55 -11.23
C SER A 51 -9.29 -10.19 -10.78
N ASP A 52 -8.95 -8.92 -10.73
CA ASP A 52 -7.64 -8.40 -10.32
C ASP A 52 -7.47 -8.29 -8.79
N ARG A 53 -8.45 -8.75 -8.02
CA ARG A 53 -8.35 -8.76 -6.55
C ARG A 53 -7.13 -9.55 -6.03
N ASN A 54 -6.75 -10.62 -6.71
CA ASN A 54 -5.56 -11.39 -6.33
C ASN A 54 -4.27 -10.58 -6.51
N GLU A 55 -4.18 -9.82 -7.60
CA GLU A 55 -3.05 -8.93 -7.89
C GLU A 55 -2.97 -7.81 -6.85
N GLU A 56 -4.10 -7.23 -6.46
CA GLU A 56 -4.15 -6.22 -5.39
C GLU A 56 -3.62 -6.77 -4.06
N LYS A 57 -3.99 -7.98 -3.65
CA LYS A 57 -3.44 -8.61 -2.43
C LYS A 57 -1.93 -8.83 -2.51
N ILE A 58 -1.41 -9.20 -3.68
CA ILE A 58 0.03 -9.34 -3.91
C ILE A 58 0.71 -7.97 -3.79
N MET A 59 0.14 -6.93 -4.40
CA MET A 59 0.66 -5.57 -4.31
C MET A 59 0.60 -5.02 -2.88
N ALA A 60 -0.48 -5.27 -2.14
CA ALA A 60 -0.60 -4.88 -0.74
C ALA A 60 0.53 -5.49 0.11
N ARG A 61 0.82 -6.77 -0.10
CA ARG A 61 1.92 -7.46 0.58
C ARG A 61 3.29 -6.93 0.16
N ALA A 62 3.49 -6.71 -1.13
CA ALA A 62 4.73 -6.11 -1.64
C ALA A 62 4.94 -4.70 -1.08
N THR A 63 3.86 -3.90 -1.00
CA THR A 63 3.88 -2.56 -0.43
C THR A 63 4.30 -2.57 1.04
N ALA A 64 3.72 -3.45 1.87
CA ALA A 64 4.11 -3.58 3.28
C ALA A 64 5.63 -3.83 3.42
N ILE A 65 6.18 -4.73 2.62
CA ILE A 65 7.62 -5.05 2.59
C ILE A 65 8.45 -3.85 2.14
N GLN A 66 8.08 -3.22 1.01
CA GLN A 66 8.86 -2.14 0.41
C GLN A 66 8.83 -0.85 1.23
N GLN A 67 7.71 -0.59 1.93
CA GLN A 67 7.53 0.58 2.77
C GLN A 67 7.86 0.30 4.25
N GLN A 68 8.14 -0.96 4.61
CA GLN A 68 8.46 -1.39 5.96
C GLN A 68 7.41 -0.85 6.97
N CYS A 69 6.12 -1.09 6.69
CA CYS A 69 5.00 -0.61 7.48
C CYS A 69 3.88 -1.65 7.50
N TYR A 70 2.95 -1.52 8.44
CA TYR A 70 1.69 -2.25 8.36
C TYR A 70 0.88 -1.74 7.16
N TYR A 71 0.22 -2.66 6.48
CA TYR A 71 -0.65 -2.33 5.36
C TYR A 71 -2.01 -3.01 5.54
N PHE A 72 -3.06 -2.20 5.65
CA PHE A 72 -4.42 -2.66 5.83
C PHE A 72 -5.22 -2.39 4.56
N ASP A 73 -5.36 -3.44 3.76
CA ASP A 73 -6.14 -3.43 2.53
C ASP A 73 -7.58 -3.86 2.86
N ILE A 74 -8.48 -2.88 2.86
CA ILE A 74 -9.86 -3.01 3.32
C ILE A 74 -10.78 -2.91 2.11
N ASN A 75 -11.15 -4.06 1.55
CA ASN A 75 -12.06 -4.11 0.42
C ASN A 75 -13.51 -4.32 0.87
N ALA A 76 -14.44 -3.69 0.19
CA ALA A 76 -15.86 -3.90 0.44
C ALA A 76 -16.24 -5.37 0.23
N GLY A 77 -16.98 -5.91 1.17
CA GLY A 77 -17.55 -7.26 1.12
C GLY A 77 -19.02 -7.30 0.79
N GLY A 78 -19.58 -8.51 0.71
CA GLY A 78 -21.00 -8.74 0.50
C GLY A 78 -21.46 -8.41 -0.91
N ARG A 79 -22.46 -7.50 -1.04
CA ARG A 79 -23.10 -7.22 -2.33
C ARG A 79 -22.35 -6.22 -3.20
N GLN A 80 -21.43 -5.45 -2.65
CA GLN A 80 -20.79 -4.32 -3.33
C GLN A 80 -19.38 -4.60 -3.80
N GLY A 81 -18.72 -5.60 -3.21
CA GLY A 81 -17.36 -5.97 -3.55
C GLY A 81 -17.12 -7.45 -3.30
N CYS A 82 -15.96 -7.95 -3.68
CA CYS A 82 -15.62 -9.36 -3.49
C CYS A 82 -15.00 -9.66 -2.10
N GLY A 83 -14.90 -8.67 -1.22
CA GLY A 83 -14.27 -8.81 0.10
C GLY A 83 -12.79 -9.15 0.03
N GLN A 84 -12.37 -10.19 0.75
CA GLN A 84 -10.99 -10.67 0.79
C GLN A 84 -10.00 -9.61 1.27
N SER A 85 -10.41 -8.79 2.24
CA SER A 85 -9.53 -7.82 2.89
C SER A 85 -8.34 -8.51 3.55
N ILE A 86 -7.16 -7.89 3.53
CA ILE A 86 -5.97 -8.42 4.21
C ILE A 86 -5.32 -7.35 5.07
N ALA A 87 -4.73 -7.77 6.18
CA ALA A 87 -3.80 -6.98 6.94
C ALA A 87 -2.42 -7.63 6.88
N VAL A 88 -1.42 -6.83 6.58
CA VAL A 88 -0.05 -7.28 6.35
C VAL A 88 0.89 -6.54 7.28
N GLY A 89 1.81 -7.25 7.90
CA GLY A 89 2.85 -6.69 8.74
C GLY A 89 4.08 -6.20 7.95
N PRO A 90 4.99 -5.46 8.61
CA PRO A 90 6.07 -4.74 7.95
C PRO A 90 7.16 -5.64 7.32
N GLU A 91 7.16 -6.94 7.60
CA GLU A 91 8.03 -7.94 6.95
C GLU A 91 7.29 -8.78 5.90
N GLY A 92 6.02 -8.44 5.59
CA GLY A 92 5.19 -9.11 4.59
C GLY A 92 4.41 -10.32 5.12
N GLU A 93 4.37 -10.49 6.42
CA GLU A 93 3.53 -11.51 7.08
C GLU A 93 2.04 -11.13 6.97
N ILE A 94 1.21 -12.09 6.59
CA ILE A 94 -0.24 -11.91 6.58
C ILE A 94 -0.74 -12.09 8.03
N LEU A 95 -1.27 -11.01 8.61
CA LEU A 95 -1.79 -11.00 9.98
C LEU A 95 -3.23 -11.51 10.01
N THR A 96 -4.01 -11.14 9.00
CA THR A 96 -5.36 -11.67 8.79
C THR A 96 -5.73 -11.58 7.32
N GLU A 97 -6.60 -12.48 6.90
CA GLU A 97 -7.26 -12.48 5.60
C GLU A 97 -8.73 -12.81 5.83
N LEU A 98 -9.61 -11.93 5.36
CA LEU A 98 -11.05 -12.08 5.51
C LEU A 98 -11.65 -12.76 4.28
N GLY A 99 -12.87 -13.27 4.43
CA GLY A 99 -13.64 -13.87 3.36
C GLY A 99 -14.30 -12.84 2.43
N SER A 100 -15.28 -13.31 1.66
CA SER A 100 -16.05 -12.45 0.76
C SER A 100 -17.25 -11.78 1.42
N ALA A 101 -17.63 -12.20 2.61
CA ALA A 101 -18.75 -11.63 3.37
C ALA A 101 -18.36 -10.28 4.03
N GLU A 102 -19.36 -9.61 4.59
CA GLU A 102 -19.13 -8.49 5.51
C GLU A 102 -18.63 -9.04 6.83
N GLU A 103 -17.38 -8.73 7.16
CA GLU A 103 -16.69 -9.25 8.35
C GLU A 103 -15.98 -8.13 9.10
N THR A 104 -15.77 -8.33 10.41
CA THR A 104 -14.97 -7.46 11.26
C THR A 104 -13.87 -8.26 11.92
N SER A 105 -12.64 -7.77 11.86
CA SER A 105 -11.50 -8.36 12.56
C SER A 105 -10.87 -7.35 13.49
N LEU A 106 -10.42 -7.83 14.66
CA LEU A 106 -9.60 -7.06 15.60
C LEU A 106 -8.17 -7.55 15.50
N LEU A 107 -7.26 -6.60 15.35
CA LEU A 107 -5.83 -6.86 15.27
C LEU A 107 -5.09 -6.04 16.32
N GLU A 108 -4.21 -6.70 17.05
CA GLU A 108 -3.19 -6.03 17.85
C GLU A 108 -1.92 -5.87 17.03
N VAL A 109 -1.38 -4.65 16.97
CA VAL A 109 -0.17 -4.34 16.23
C VAL A 109 0.86 -3.65 17.14
N ASP A 110 2.12 -4.01 16.95
CA ASP A 110 3.25 -3.38 17.65
C ASP A 110 3.94 -2.39 16.71
N LEU A 111 3.69 -1.09 16.88
CA LEU A 111 4.34 -0.07 16.06
C LEU A 111 5.87 -0.01 16.27
N GLY A 112 6.36 -0.44 17.43
CA GLY A 112 7.78 -0.64 17.66
C GLY A 112 8.40 -1.69 16.72
N HIS A 113 7.59 -2.61 16.17
CA HIS A 113 8.06 -3.52 15.13
C HIS A 113 8.42 -2.78 13.84
N VAL A 114 7.64 -1.78 13.43
CA VAL A 114 7.98 -0.92 12.28
C VAL A 114 9.33 -0.25 12.49
N ASP A 115 9.57 0.31 13.66
CA ASP A 115 10.82 0.98 13.99
C ASP A 115 12.02 0.01 13.95
N ARG A 116 11.82 -1.21 14.48
CA ARG A 116 12.85 -2.26 14.42
C ARG A 116 13.15 -2.67 12.97
N VAL A 117 12.13 -2.89 12.15
CA VAL A 117 12.28 -3.29 10.75
C VAL A 117 12.93 -2.17 9.93
N ARG A 118 12.55 -0.91 10.16
CA ARG A 118 13.18 0.24 9.50
C ARG A 118 14.63 0.44 9.93
N SER A 119 14.96 0.17 11.20
CA SER A 119 16.31 0.33 11.70
C SER A 119 17.26 -0.81 11.30
N ARG A 120 16.79 -2.05 11.33
CA ARG A 120 17.62 -3.26 11.12
C ARG A 120 17.48 -3.85 9.72
N GLY A 121 16.44 -3.50 9.01
CA GLY A 121 16.06 -4.11 7.74
C GLY A 121 15.15 -5.33 7.92
N ILE A 122 14.48 -5.68 6.83
CA ILE A 122 13.62 -6.87 6.76
C ILE A 122 14.49 -8.09 7.00
N LYS A 123 14.18 -8.86 8.04
CA LYS A 123 14.98 -10.00 8.50
C LYS A 123 16.48 -9.67 8.68
N GLY A 124 16.79 -8.41 9.04
CA GLY A 124 18.15 -7.93 9.20
C GLY A 124 18.91 -7.66 7.90
N LEU A 125 18.26 -7.63 6.75
CA LEU A 125 18.86 -7.49 5.42
C LEU A 125 18.37 -6.26 4.65
N GLY A 126 17.17 -6.32 4.11
CA GLY A 126 16.64 -5.28 3.22
C GLY A 126 16.30 -3.98 3.95
N GLN A 127 16.87 -2.85 3.54
CA GLN A 127 16.63 -1.52 4.13
C GLN A 127 16.16 -0.50 3.08
N PRO A 128 15.04 -0.76 2.37
CA PRO A 128 14.64 0.04 1.21
C PRO A 128 14.38 1.51 1.55
N ILE A 129 13.80 1.83 2.71
CA ILE A 129 13.54 3.21 3.12
C ILE A 129 14.85 4.00 3.32
N LYS A 130 15.85 3.40 3.98
CA LYS A 130 17.14 4.05 4.16
C LYS A 130 17.89 4.19 2.83
N SER A 131 17.87 3.14 2.01
CA SER A 131 18.51 3.18 0.69
C SER A 131 17.90 4.27 -0.19
N PHE A 132 16.59 4.45 -0.14
CA PHE A 132 15.90 5.52 -0.85
C PHE A 132 16.31 6.91 -0.32
N ARG A 133 16.35 7.09 1.02
CA ARG A 133 16.78 8.34 1.65
C ARG A 133 18.20 8.73 1.26
N ASP A 134 19.13 7.76 1.27
CA ASP A 134 20.56 8.02 1.13
C ASP A 134 21.00 8.10 -0.35
N ASN A 135 20.16 7.67 -1.28
CA ASN A 135 20.47 7.65 -2.72
C ASN A 135 19.29 8.20 -3.57
N PRO A 136 18.81 9.42 -3.31
CA PRO A 136 17.64 9.96 -3.99
C PRO A 136 17.82 10.07 -5.51
N ASP A 137 19.02 10.40 -5.98
CA ASP A 137 19.33 10.59 -7.41
C ASP A 137 19.24 9.28 -8.22
N ASN A 138 19.43 8.12 -7.58
CA ASN A 138 19.30 6.83 -8.26
C ASN A 138 17.85 6.47 -8.58
N PHE A 139 16.91 7.17 -7.98
CA PHE A 139 15.47 6.99 -8.17
C PHE A 139 14.85 8.16 -8.93
N ASP A 140 15.69 9.01 -9.56
CA ASP A 140 15.22 10.08 -10.44
C ASP A 140 14.54 9.45 -11.68
N ASN A 141 13.25 9.74 -11.83
CA ASN A 141 12.42 9.21 -12.90
C ASN A 141 12.70 9.94 -14.21
N LYS A 142 13.88 9.72 -14.80
CA LYS A 142 14.16 10.16 -16.19
C LYS A 142 13.27 9.39 -17.14
N ARG A 143 12.23 10.06 -17.62
CA ARG A 143 11.22 9.47 -18.49
C ARG A 143 11.75 9.40 -19.92
N ASN A 144 11.57 8.27 -20.57
CA ASN A 144 11.76 8.14 -22.00
C ASN A 144 10.43 8.49 -22.71
N GLU A 145 10.23 9.76 -22.99
CA GLU A 145 9.00 10.26 -23.60
C GLU A 145 8.71 9.59 -24.97
N ASN A 146 9.74 9.29 -25.76
CA ASN A 146 9.57 8.60 -27.03
C ASN A 146 8.96 7.21 -26.84
N TYR A 147 9.44 6.46 -25.84
CA TYR A 147 8.87 5.15 -25.51
C TYR A 147 7.45 5.29 -24.95
N LEU A 148 7.23 6.20 -24.01
CA LEU A 148 5.92 6.37 -23.39
C LEU A 148 4.83 6.73 -24.40
N ASN A 149 5.17 7.53 -25.41
CA ASN A 149 4.25 7.89 -26.47
C ASN A 149 3.85 6.69 -27.36
N THR A 150 4.60 5.58 -27.35
CA THR A 150 4.21 4.36 -28.06
C THR A 150 3.15 3.53 -27.37
N LEU A 151 2.84 3.81 -26.10
CA LEU A 151 1.87 3.06 -25.31
C LEU A 151 0.41 3.31 -25.72
N GLY A 152 0.16 4.34 -26.51
CA GLY A 152 -1.18 4.73 -26.94
C GLY A 152 -1.97 5.46 -25.83
N GLU A 153 -3.26 5.62 -26.07
CA GLU A 153 -4.15 6.28 -25.12
C GLU A 153 -4.56 5.33 -23.98
N LEU A 154 -4.86 5.92 -22.82
CA LEU A 154 -5.41 5.16 -21.69
C LEU A 154 -6.79 4.62 -22.05
N GLU A 155 -6.93 3.30 -22.05
CA GLU A 155 -8.22 2.64 -22.25
C GLU A 155 -8.89 2.37 -20.89
N LEU A 156 -10.08 2.92 -20.70
CA LEU A 156 -10.89 2.61 -19.52
C LEU A 156 -11.52 1.22 -19.65
N PRO A 157 -11.60 0.43 -18.57
CA PRO A 157 -12.25 -0.86 -18.58
C PRO A 157 -13.69 -0.74 -19.12
N LYS A 158 -14.06 -1.57 -20.08
CA LYS A 158 -15.45 -1.68 -20.51
C LYS A 158 -16.23 -2.30 -19.35
N LYS A 159 -17.31 -1.64 -18.89
CA LYS A 159 -18.23 -2.26 -17.94
C LYS A 159 -18.70 -3.59 -18.55
N VAL A 160 -18.34 -4.68 -17.91
CA VAL A 160 -18.96 -5.98 -18.20
C VAL A 160 -20.37 -5.90 -17.60
N ASN A 161 -21.38 -5.86 -18.47
CA ASN A 161 -22.78 -5.90 -18.08
C ASN A 161 -23.15 -7.31 -17.61
#